data_76c9152a521a87e8a95f3a14fe42a87c
#
_entry.id   76c9152a521a87e8a95f3a14fe42a87c
#
_cell.length_a   1.000
_cell.length_b   1.000
_cell.length_c   1.000
_cell.angle_alpha   90.00
_cell.angle_beta   90.00
_cell.angle_gamma   90.00
#
_symmetry.space_group_name_H-M   'P 1'
#
loop_
_entity.id
_entity.type
_entity.pdbx_description
1 polymer ?
#
loop_
_entity_poly.entity_id
_entity_poly.type
_entity_poly.pdbx_seq_one_letter_code
_entity_poly.pdbx_strand_id
1 'polypeptide(L)'
;GAFFPAGARRVADGVDTDTASDWAIASFALGPANTPTSGDAPPPPPPTPATIMEIQGNGQISPLAGERVETTGVVTLFTANGASLWLQDPDGDGDPDTSDGIFVSGGGFPMTGTRPEVGDRIRIVGTAEEQQFGQALPLTRLRTVEEIEVLSTGNPPPDAAPLEDLPDIAIPDGIAFWEPLEGMLAAVSEARVVAPTNAFGEFVVLSEADAVPGSGYFPQTKQVLVGDLGAGAVDYNPERIMIDDTSLASPIVVMPGDKVLSLTGAVDFTFGNYKLQPAPGSELETHAPPTPPASTRSGPNGDTAITTFNVENLFDLVDDPVKDDAGSTPTPAELETKLTKLAAAIEVELRLPEVVVVQEIENTAILQQLGDRVNAAAGTGYVATSFETSDVRGIEPGFLWDADRVDLADAFQLAGPEVEAAFGPSSPSPGREPLVGVFDVEGHEVTIMANHFKSKSEDDPLFGVNQPPTRITEVQRKLQAQVVRDFVDEVLAADPQAEVMVAGDLNDFPYGEPGEGADHPLAILEGGPGQPPLTNLIDLEKDAERFTFVFDGNSQVLDHMLVSPALLGLVRAADVLHFNASFPAVLADDAATPFRSADHDPLEGRFTFG
;
A
#
# COMPACT_ATOMS: atom_id res chain seq x y z
N GLY A 1 -3.41 35.04 -8.93
CA GLY A 1 -3.12 35.55 -10.26
C GLY A 1 -2.55 34.44 -11.10
N ALA A 2 -3.18 34.12 -12.25
CA ALA A 2 -2.78 33.03 -13.11
C ALA A 2 -1.31 33.19 -13.53
N PHE A 3 -0.48 32.23 -13.17
CA PHE A 3 0.84 32.05 -13.72
C PHE A 3 0.71 31.48 -15.13
N PHE A 4 0.86 32.33 -16.14
CA PHE A 4 1.17 31.85 -17.48
C PHE A 4 2.71 31.83 -17.59
N PRO A 5 3.34 30.66 -17.79
CA PRO A 5 4.77 30.64 -18.04
C PRO A 5 5.02 31.39 -19.35
N ALA A 6 5.95 32.35 -19.32
CA ALA A 6 6.42 32.99 -20.52
C ALA A 6 7.15 31.93 -21.36
N GLY A 7 6.65 31.66 -22.54
CA GLY A 7 7.27 30.75 -23.49
C GLY A 7 8.52 31.37 -24.11
N ALA A 8 9.58 30.59 -24.26
CA ALA A 8 10.71 30.98 -25.09
C ALA A 8 10.28 30.87 -26.58
N ARG A 9 10.50 31.91 -27.38
CA ARG A 9 10.32 31.86 -28.82
C ARG A 9 11.62 32.17 -29.53
N ARG A 10 11.82 31.63 -30.72
CA ARG A 10 12.97 32.00 -31.56
C ARG A 10 12.92 33.47 -31.94
N VAL A 11 14.07 34.12 -31.91
CA VAL A 11 14.22 35.53 -32.26
C VAL A 11 14.04 35.74 -33.79
N ALA A 12 14.45 34.74 -34.60
CA ALA A 12 14.23 34.73 -36.05
C ALA A 12 13.78 33.31 -36.47
N ASP A 13 12.71 33.26 -37.31
CA ASP A 13 12.21 32.00 -37.83
C ASP A 13 13.25 31.31 -38.73
N GLY A 14 13.51 30.01 -38.46
CA GLY A 14 14.39 29.18 -39.28
C GLY A 14 15.90 29.35 -39.00
N VAL A 15 16.30 30.16 -38.03
CA VAL A 15 17.70 30.32 -37.65
C VAL A 15 17.94 29.55 -36.34
N ASP A 16 18.84 28.59 -36.41
CA ASP A 16 19.33 27.81 -35.25
C ASP A 16 20.86 27.80 -35.29
N THR A 17 21.45 28.48 -34.33
CA THR A 17 22.92 28.54 -34.18
C THR A 17 23.37 27.79 -32.92
N ASP A 18 22.46 26.98 -32.31
CA ASP A 18 22.70 26.24 -31.05
C ASP A 18 23.12 27.13 -29.88
N THR A 19 22.65 28.37 -29.85
CA THR A 19 22.98 29.35 -28.80
C THR A 19 21.73 29.88 -28.08
N ALA A 20 21.88 30.27 -26.82
CA ALA A 20 20.83 30.89 -26.04
C ALA A 20 20.29 32.21 -26.64
N SER A 21 21.08 32.86 -27.51
CA SER A 21 20.71 34.09 -28.20
C SER A 21 19.64 33.90 -29.30
N ASP A 22 19.40 32.66 -29.72
CA ASP A 22 18.36 32.33 -30.69
C ASP A 22 16.95 32.40 -30.10
N TRP A 23 16.86 32.55 -28.77
CA TRP A 23 15.62 32.51 -28.04
C TRP A 23 15.39 33.77 -27.20
N ALA A 24 14.18 34.25 -27.21
CA ALA A 24 13.72 35.35 -26.36
C ALA A 24 12.51 34.94 -25.51
N ILE A 25 12.50 35.36 -24.24
CA ILE A 25 11.32 35.22 -23.38
C ILE A 25 10.31 36.31 -23.81
N ALA A 26 9.15 35.89 -24.28
CA ALA A 26 8.08 36.81 -24.67
C ALA A 26 6.75 36.33 -24.09
N SER A 27 5.86 37.26 -23.74
CA SER A 27 4.47 36.95 -23.46
C SER A 27 3.82 36.33 -24.69
N PHE A 28 2.99 35.32 -24.53
CA PHE A 28 2.27 34.65 -25.58
C PHE A 28 1.40 35.68 -26.34
N ALA A 29 1.85 36.11 -27.50
CA ALA A 29 1.01 36.76 -28.49
C ALA A 29 1.26 36.03 -29.79
N LEU A 30 0.22 35.43 -30.37
CA LEU A 30 0.23 34.97 -31.75
C LEU A 30 0.42 36.21 -32.64
N GLY A 31 1.69 36.49 -32.97
CA GLY A 31 1.98 37.55 -33.97
C GLY A 31 1.81 37.02 -35.38
N PRO A 32 1.63 37.90 -36.37
CA PRO A 32 1.47 37.53 -37.80
C PRO A 32 2.66 36.74 -38.36
N ALA A 33 3.82 36.73 -37.69
CA ALA A 33 4.99 35.96 -38.08
C ALA A 33 4.95 34.46 -37.64
N ASN A 34 3.98 34.07 -36.79
CA ASN A 34 3.73 32.68 -36.42
C ASN A 34 2.51 32.09 -37.15
N THR A 35 1.97 32.77 -38.13
CA THR A 35 1.10 32.11 -39.08
C THR A 35 1.97 31.18 -39.92
N PRO A 36 1.71 29.87 -39.95
CA PRO A 36 2.34 29.03 -40.96
C PRO A 36 2.09 29.70 -42.30
N THR A 37 3.14 30.07 -43.04
CA THR A 37 2.98 30.25 -44.47
C THR A 37 2.33 28.95 -44.94
N SER A 38 1.19 29.05 -45.55
CA SER A 38 0.38 27.94 -46.09
C SER A 38 1.15 27.15 -47.15
N GLY A 39 2.16 26.44 -46.72
CA GLY A 39 2.54 25.20 -47.29
C GLY A 39 1.91 24.18 -46.39
N ASP A 40 0.82 23.57 -46.80
CA ASP A 40 0.17 22.49 -46.08
C ASP A 40 1.25 21.53 -45.59
N ALA A 41 1.38 21.39 -44.26
CA ALA A 41 2.09 20.22 -43.74
C ALA A 41 1.46 19.05 -44.49
N PRO A 42 2.23 18.15 -45.08
CA PRO A 42 1.66 17.00 -45.75
C PRO A 42 0.69 16.35 -44.75
N PRO A 43 -0.50 15.92 -45.21
CA PRO A 43 -1.44 15.26 -44.33
C PRO A 43 -0.69 14.12 -43.63
N PRO A 44 -0.97 13.85 -42.34
CA PRO A 44 -0.32 12.76 -41.66
C PRO A 44 -0.48 11.48 -42.50
N PRO A 45 0.49 10.58 -42.52
CA PRO A 45 0.37 9.34 -43.27
C PRO A 45 -0.92 8.62 -42.86
N PRO A 46 -1.55 7.85 -43.74
CA PRO A 46 -2.74 7.10 -43.36
C PRO A 46 -2.45 6.21 -42.14
N PRO A 47 -3.43 5.96 -41.27
CA PRO A 47 -3.23 5.06 -40.14
C PRO A 47 -2.91 3.66 -40.66
N THR A 48 -2.11 2.93 -39.93
CA THR A 48 -1.85 1.50 -40.15
C THR A 48 -3.10 0.72 -39.75
N PRO A 49 -3.80 0.01 -40.65
CA PRO A 49 -4.88 -0.89 -40.25
C PRO A 49 -4.27 -2.06 -39.44
N ALA A 50 -4.80 -2.30 -38.25
CA ALA A 50 -4.37 -3.39 -37.36
C ALA A 50 -5.55 -3.89 -36.53
N THR A 51 -5.59 -5.18 -36.25
CA THR A 51 -6.49 -5.73 -35.24
C THR A 51 -6.04 -5.33 -33.84
N ILE A 52 -6.89 -5.47 -32.82
CA ILE A 52 -6.51 -5.24 -31.43
C ILE A 52 -5.35 -6.15 -31.05
N MET A 53 -5.39 -7.43 -31.42
CA MET A 53 -4.38 -8.44 -31.14
C MET A 53 -3.02 -8.11 -31.80
N GLU A 54 -3.03 -7.56 -33.02
CA GLU A 54 -1.80 -7.07 -33.67
C GLU A 54 -1.23 -5.81 -32.97
N ILE A 55 -2.08 -5.00 -32.32
CA ILE A 55 -1.65 -3.86 -31.52
C ILE A 55 -1.08 -4.35 -30.19
N GLN A 56 -1.77 -5.23 -29.50
CA GLN A 56 -1.31 -5.82 -28.24
C GLN A 56 -0.02 -6.62 -28.41
N GLY A 57 0.01 -7.51 -29.39
CA GLY A 57 1.10 -8.47 -29.54
C GLY A 57 1.01 -9.60 -28.50
N ASN A 58 2.08 -10.36 -28.36
CA ASN A 58 2.19 -11.49 -27.42
C ASN A 58 3.24 -11.25 -26.31
N GLY A 59 3.43 -10.01 -25.92
CA GLY A 59 4.40 -9.62 -24.89
C GLY A 59 4.05 -8.27 -24.31
N GLN A 60 4.75 -7.88 -23.30
CA GLN A 60 4.49 -6.69 -22.47
C GLN A 60 4.64 -5.34 -23.20
N ILE A 61 5.00 -5.34 -24.46
CA ILE A 61 5.20 -4.14 -25.27
C ILE A 61 4.58 -4.37 -26.65
N SER A 62 3.71 -3.48 -27.05
CA SER A 62 3.10 -3.47 -28.37
C SER A 62 4.14 -3.44 -29.50
N PRO A 63 4.04 -4.33 -30.48
CA PRO A 63 4.88 -4.25 -31.68
C PRO A 63 4.61 -2.99 -32.51
N LEU A 64 3.49 -2.29 -32.26
CA LEU A 64 3.08 -1.05 -32.93
C LEU A 64 3.19 0.19 -32.02
N ALA A 65 3.92 0.10 -30.91
CA ALA A 65 4.12 1.22 -29.99
C ALA A 65 4.65 2.47 -30.71
N GLY A 66 3.97 3.60 -30.55
CA GLY A 66 4.28 4.86 -31.24
C GLY A 66 3.65 5.01 -32.62
N GLU A 67 3.07 3.96 -33.19
CA GLU A 67 2.43 3.98 -34.49
C GLU A 67 0.99 4.55 -34.42
N ARG A 68 0.62 5.23 -35.50
CA ARG A 68 -0.75 5.66 -35.71
C ARG A 68 -1.55 4.53 -36.37
N VAL A 69 -2.51 4.00 -35.62
CA VAL A 69 -3.25 2.78 -36.00
C VAL A 69 -4.74 3.05 -36.19
N GLU A 70 -5.38 2.20 -37.01
CA GLU A 70 -6.83 2.10 -37.16
C GLU A 70 -7.27 0.69 -36.77
N THR A 71 -8.21 0.60 -35.83
CA THR A 71 -8.76 -0.69 -35.40
C THR A 71 -10.27 -0.64 -35.21
N THR A 72 -10.87 -1.80 -34.97
CA THR A 72 -12.32 -1.93 -34.70
C THR A 72 -12.54 -2.87 -33.52
N GLY A 73 -13.60 -2.63 -32.75
CA GLY A 73 -14.05 -3.52 -31.68
C GLY A 73 -15.41 -3.07 -31.14
N VAL A 74 -15.92 -3.80 -30.16
CA VAL A 74 -17.14 -3.49 -29.41
C VAL A 74 -16.74 -2.77 -28.12
N VAL A 75 -17.37 -1.64 -27.82
CA VAL A 75 -17.20 -0.92 -26.56
C VAL A 75 -17.78 -1.75 -25.44
N THR A 76 -16.93 -2.14 -24.49
CA THR A 76 -17.30 -3.02 -23.37
C THR A 76 -17.58 -2.25 -22.10
N LEU A 77 -16.85 -1.18 -21.82
CA LEU A 77 -16.96 -0.40 -20.58
C LEU A 77 -16.49 1.04 -20.80
N PHE A 78 -16.93 1.94 -19.92
CA PHE A 78 -16.39 3.30 -19.77
C PHE A 78 -15.89 3.53 -18.35
N THR A 79 -14.89 4.39 -18.20
CA THR A 79 -14.60 5.01 -16.90
C THR A 79 -15.81 5.79 -16.39
N ALA A 80 -15.99 5.93 -15.08
CA ALA A 80 -17.16 6.62 -14.49
C ALA A 80 -17.40 8.04 -15.03
N ASN A 81 -16.32 8.77 -15.30
CA ASN A 81 -16.40 10.11 -15.90
C ASN A 81 -16.63 10.08 -17.43
N GLY A 82 -16.62 8.89 -18.03
CA GLY A 82 -16.78 8.66 -19.46
C GLY A 82 -15.65 9.23 -20.33
N ALA A 83 -14.50 9.54 -19.76
CA ALA A 83 -13.37 10.11 -20.51
C ALA A 83 -12.54 9.05 -21.24
N SER A 84 -12.61 7.78 -20.81
CA SER A 84 -11.91 6.65 -21.40
C SER A 84 -12.86 5.46 -21.54
N LEU A 85 -12.47 4.47 -22.34
CA LEU A 85 -13.28 3.27 -22.58
C LEU A 85 -12.39 2.04 -22.80
N TRP A 86 -12.98 0.86 -22.68
CA TRP A 86 -12.39 -0.40 -23.10
C TRP A 86 -13.09 -0.89 -24.36
N LEU A 87 -12.29 -1.41 -25.27
CA LEU A 87 -12.71 -1.91 -26.57
C LEU A 87 -12.23 -3.34 -26.72
N GLN A 88 -13.09 -4.24 -27.20
CA GLN A 88 -12.71 -5.64 -27.41
C GLN A 88 -13.20 -6.15 -28.76
N ASP A 89 -12.37 -6.93 -29.45
CA ASP A 89 -12.79 -7.67 -30.64
C ASP A 89 -13.66 -8.87 -30.20
N PRO A 90 -14.94 -8.97 -30.63
CA PRO A 90 -15.82 -10.04 -30.17
C PRO A 90 -15.51 -11.41 -30.80
N ASP A 91 -14.77 -11.44 -31.88
CA ASP A 91 -14.46 -12.68 -32.61
C ASP A 91 -13.09 -13.27 -32.18
N GLY A 92 -12.16 -12.42 -31.70
CA GLY A 92 -10.79 -12.78 -31.35
C GLY A 92 -10.00 -13.39 -32.50
N ASP A 93 -8.74 -13.72 -32.28
CA ASP A 93 -7.92 -14.48 -33.24
C ASP A 93 -7.73 -15.94 -32.83
N GLY A 94 -8.17 -16.31 -31.62
CA GLY A 94 -8.07 -17.65 -31.05
C GLY A 94 -6.66 -18.00 -30.58
N ASP A 95 -5.75 -17.03 -30.49
CA ASP A 95 -4.44 -17.19 -29.85
C ASP A 95 -4.56 -16.82 -28.36
N PRO A 96 -4.31 -17.75 -27.43
CA PRO A 96 -4.41 -17.48 -26.01
C PRO A 96 -3.29 -16.57 -25.48
N ASP A 97 -2.25 -16.29 -26.26
CA ASP A 97 -1.11 -15.46 -25.85
C ASP A 97 -1.26 -13.99 -26.29
N THR A 98 -2.37 -13.63 -26.96
CA THR A 98 -2.67 -12.26 -27.37
C THR A 98 -3.97 -11.77 -26.76
N SER A 99 -4.03 -10.48 -26.35
CA SER A 99 -5.27 -9.90 -25.86
C SER A 99 -6.19 -9.45 -27.00
N ASP A 100 -7.47 -9.81 -26.90
CA ASP A 100 -8.54 -9.32 -27.78
C ASP A 100 -9.07 -7.93 -27.34
N GLY A 101 -8.61 -7.40 -26.21
CA GLY A 101 -9.05 -6.14 -25.61
C GLY A 101 -8.01 -5.02 -25.65
N ILE A 102 -8.43 -3.77 -25.56
CA ILE A 102 -7.52 -2.62 -25.45
C ILE A 102 -8.16 -1.46 -24.69
N PHE A 103 -7.39 -0.79 -23.84
CA PHE A 103 -7.79 0.46 -23.19
C PHE A 103 -7.63 1.64 -24.14
N VAL A 104 -8.65 2.49 -24.22
CA VAL A 104 -8.65 3.74 -25.00
C VAL A 104 -8.66 4.91 -24.05
N SER A 105 -7.50 5.55 -23.89
CA SER A 105 -7.32 6.72 -23.03
C SER A 105 -7.73 7.99 -23.78
N GLY A 106 -8.74 8.69 -23.25
CA GLY A 106 -9.22 9.94 -23.83
C GLY A 106 -9.11 11.13 -22.89
N GLY A 107 -8.64 12.26 -23.40
CA GLY A 107 -8.80 13.59 -22.78
C GLY A 107 -10.01 14.34 -23.35
N GLY A 108 -10.95 13.62 -23.91
CA GLY A 108 -12.09 14.09 -24.71
C GLY A 108 -12.02 13.49 -26.11
N PHE A 109 -12.90 12.53 -26.39
CA PHE A 109 -13.00 11.98 -27.74
C PHE A 109 -13.38 13.09 -28.74
N PRO A 110 -12.76 13.12 -29.93
CA PRO A 110 -13.13 14.11 -30.96
C PRO A 110 -14.57 13.85 -31.39
N MET A 111 -15.46 14.73 -30.96
CA MET A 111 -16.91 14.63 -31.18
C MET A 111 -17.29 15.11 -32.58
N THR A 112 -17.00 14.33 -33.60
CA THR A 112 -17.55 14.55 -34.95
C THR A 112 -18.71 13.59 -35.26
N GLY A 113 -19.51 13.24 -34.25
CA GLY A 113 -20.61 12.30 -34.39
C GLY A 113 -21.33 12.02 -33.09
N THR A 114 -22.11 10.93 -33.06
CA THR A 114 -22.75 10.41 -31.84
C THR A 114 -21.67 9.81 -30.96
N ARG A 115 -21.69 10.13 -29.65
CA ARG A 115 -20.82 9.50 -28.69
C ARG A 115 -21.13 8.00 -28.67
N PRO A 116 -20.11 7.12 -28.70
CA PRO A 116 -20.35 5.69 -28.59
C PRO A 116 -20.93 5.33 -27.21
N GLU A 117 -21.71 4.27 -27.18
CA GLU A 117 -22.28 3.64 -25.98
C GLU A 117 -21.75 2.21 -25.84
N VAL A 118 -21.88 1.63 -24.64
CA VAL A 118 -21.56 0.21 -24.44
C VAL A 118 -22.40 -0.66 -25.39
N GLY A 119 -21.77 -1.61 -26.06
CA GLY A 119 -22.38 -2.44 -27.09
C GLY A 119 -22.34 -1.85 -28.51
N ASP A 120 -21.76 -0.65 -28.70
CA ASP A 120 -21.49 -0.14 -30.02
C ASP A 120 -20.21 -0.76 -30.59
N ARG A 121 -20.27 -1.23 -31.84
CA ARG A 121 -19.06 -1.56 -32.60
C ARG A 121 -18.56 -0.28 -33.24
N ILE A 122 -17.32 0.07 -32.95
CA ILE A 122 -16.71 1.29 -33.47
C ILE A 122 -15.46 0.99 -34.31
N ARG A 123 -15.17 1.91 -35.24
CA ARG A 123 -13.86 2.09 -35.85
C ARG A 123 -13.19 3.26 -35.15
N ILE A 124 -11.93 3.11 -34.80
CA ILE A 124 -11.17 4.12 -34.08
C ILE A 124 -9.79 4.31 -34.70
N VAL A 125 -9.35 5.58 -34.79
CA VAL A 125 -7.99 5.95 -35.17
C VAL A 125 -7.33 6.65 -34.00
N GLY A 126 -6.16 6.14 -33.60
CA GLY A 126 -5.38 6.66 -32.48
C GLY A 126 -3.92 6.26 -32.58
N THR A 127 -3.14 6.59 -31.57
CA THR A 127 -1.74 6.18 -31.45
C THR A 127 -1.64 5.03 -30.43
N ALA A 128 -1.03 3.93 -30.82
CA ALA A 128 -0.65 2.87 -29.87
C ALA A 128 0.46 3.39 -28.96
N GLU A 129 0.29 3.30 -27.66
CA GLU A 129 1.21 3.85 -26.66
C GLU A 129 1.34 2.91 -25.48
N GLU A 130 2.55 2.82 -24.94
CA GLU A 130 2.81 2.16 -23.67
C GLU A 130 2.71 3.17 -22.53
N GLN A 131 1.80 2.93 -21.60
CA GLN A 131 1.75 3.70 -20.36
C GLN A 131 2.48 2.95 -19.26
N GLN A 132 3.60 3.49 -18.82
CA GLN A 132 4.40 2.90 -17.76
C GLN A 132 4.60 3.87 -16.60
N PHE A 133 4.48 3.38 -15.38
CA PHE A 133 4.74 4.12 -14.15
C PHE A 133 5.91 3.49 -13.38
N GLY A 134 7.03 4.21 -13.29
CA GLY A 134 8.20 3.72 -12.57
C GLY A 134 8.71 2.40 -13.14
N GLN A 135 8.82 1.38 -12.29
CA GLN A 135 9.29 0.04 -12.64
C GLN A 135 8.12 -0.96 -12.86
N ALA A 136 6.87 -0.50 -12.84
CA ALA A 136 5.73 -1.35 -13.20
C ALA A 136 5.79 -1.79 -14.66
N LEU A 137 5.08 -2.86 -15.01
CA LEU A 137 4.87 -3.23 -16.41
C LEU A 137 4.15 -2.08 -17.15
N PRO A 138 4.30 -1.95 -18.46
CA PRO A 138 3.51 -1.00 -19.24
C PRO A 138 2.09 -1.53 -19.47
N LEU A 139 1.15 -0.63 -19.68
CA LEU A 139 -0.19 -0.90 -20.21
C LEU A 139 -0.21 -0.48 -21.69
N THR A 140 -0.52 -1.40 -22.58
CA THR A 140 -0.76 -1.08 -23.99
C THR A 140 -2.13 -0.40 -24.16
N ARG A 141 -2.13 0.79 -24.76
CA ARG A 141 -3.36 1.57 -24.93
C ARG A 141 -3.41 2.33 -26.25
N LEU A 142 -4.61 2.77 -26.64
CA LEU A 142 -4.79 3.78 -27.66
C LEU A 142 -4.88 5.17 -27.02
N ARG A 143 -4.09 6.11 -27.49
CA ARG A 143 -4.11 7.52 -27.10
C ARG A 143 -4.19 8.43 -28.32
N THR A 144 -4.37 9.73 -28.10
CA THR A 144 -4.49 10.72 -29.16
C THR A 144 -5.52 10.29 -30.20
N VAL A 145 -6.71 9.94 -29.70
CA VAL A 145 -7.84 9.52 -30.55
C VAL A 145 -8.21 10.65 -31.49
N GLU A 146 -8.15 10.38 -32.80
CA GLU A 146 -8.39 11.35 -33.84
C GLU A 146 -9.79 11.21 -34.47
N GLU A 147 -10.27 9.97 -34.54
CA GLU A 147 -11.55 9.64 -35.18
C GLU A 147 -12.22 8.46 -34.48
N ILE A 148 -13.52 8.57 -34.28
CA ILE A 148 -14.38 7.46 -33.85
C ILE A 148 -15.59 7.44 -34.78
N GLU A 149 -15.90 6.27 -35.36
CA GLU A 149 -17.07 6.01 -36.17
C GLU A 149 -17.85 4.84 -35.58
N VAL A 150 -19.14 5.03 -35.29
CA VAL A 150 -20.04 3.96 -34.87
C VAL A 150 -20.47 3.16 -36.08
N LEU A 151 -20.08 1.92 -36.17
CA LEU A 151 -20.38 1.01 -37.27
C LEU A 151 -21.72 0.29 -37.10
N SER A 152 -22.03 -0.13 -35.87
CA SER A 152 -23.32 -0.73 -35.49
C SER A 152 -23.54 -0.56 -33.99
N THR A 153 -24.81 -0.68 -33.56
CA THR A 153 -25.24 -0.49 -32.17
C THR A 153 -25.92 -1.73 -31.63
N GLY A 154 -25.93 -1.88 -30.28
CA GLY A 154 -26.60 -2.98 -29.61
C GLY A 154 -26.01 -4.35 -29.91
N ASN A 155 -24.70 -4.42 -30.15
CA ASN A 155 -23.99 -5.68 -30.27
C ASN A 155 -23.94 -6.35 -28.90
N PRO A 156 -24.00 -7.69 -28.82
CA PRO A 156 -23.78 -8.41 -27.58
C PRO A 156 -22.33 -8.14 -27.09
N PRO A 157 -22.11 -8.10 -25.77
CA PRO A 157 -20.75 -8.02 -25.26
C PRO A 157 -19.97 -9.28 -25.70
N PRO A 158 -18.66 -9.17 -25.89
CA PRO A 158 -17.78 -10.33 -26.01
C PRO A 158 -17.91 -11.25 -24.80
N ASP A 159 -17.59 -12.54 -24.96
CA ASP A 159 -17.56 -13.48 -23.86
C ASP A 159 -16.47 -13.06 -22.85
N ALA A 160 -16.81 -13.05 -21.56
CA ALA A 160 -15.86 -12.71 -20.51
C ALA A 160 -14.96 -13.90 -20.17
N ALA A 161 -13.65 -13.67 -20.03
CA ALA A 161 -12.72 -14.69 -19.57
C ALA A 161 -13.04 -15.08 -18.11
N PRO A 162 -13.19 -16.38 -17.78
CA PRO A 162 -13.48 -16.80 -16.41
C PRO A 162 -12.23 -16.67 -15.54
N LEU A 163 -12.38 -16.05 -14.36
CA LEU A 163 -11.37 -15.93 -13.31
C LEU A 163 -11.75 -16.83 -12.11
N GLU A 164 -12.07 -18.09 -12.40
CA GLU A 164 -12.46 -19.09 -11.41
C GLU A 164 -11.34 -20.13 -11.28
N ASP A 165 -11.17 -20.63 -10.04
CA ASP A 165 -10.20 -21.69 -9.74
C ASP A 165 -8.77 -21.39 -10.26
N LEU A 166 -8.34 -20.13 -10.07
CA LEU A 166 -6.97 -19.76 -10.43
C LEU A 166 -6.01 -20.60 -9.58
N PRO A 167 -5.05 -21.31 -10.21
CA PRO A 167 -4.08 -22.08 -9.45
C PRO A 167 -3.16 -21.14 -8.66
N ASP A 168 -2.59 -21.67 -7.59
CA ASP A 168 -1.45 -21.08 -6.92
C ASP A 168 -0.28 -20.97 -7.92
N ILE A 169 0.07 -19.74 -8.31
CA ILE A 169 1.01 -19.44 -9.39
C ILE A 169 2.16 -18.56 -8.90
N ALA A 170 3.38 -18.83 -9.37
CA ALA A 170 4.52 -17.96 -9.11
C ALA A 170 4.41 -16.65 -9.90
N ILE A 171 5.06 -15.56 -9.42
CA ILE A 171 4.99 -14.23 -10.03
C ILE A 171 5.19 -14.21 -11.56
N PRO A 172 6.22 -14.87 -12.15
CA PRO A 172 6.40 -14.87 -13.59
C PRO A 172 5.23 -15.49 -14.34
N ASP A 173 4.65 -16.55 -13.79
CA ASP A 173 3.48 -17.22 -14.36
C ASP A 173 2.22 -16.37 -14.20
N GLY A 174 2.14 -15.57 -13.10
CA GLY A 174 1.09 -14.58 -12.89
C GLY A 174 1.08 -13.50 -13.97
N ILE A 175 2.24 -12.99 -14.36
CA ILE A 175 2.36 -12.04 -15.48
C ILE A 175 1.88 -12.70 -16.78
N ALA A 176 2.36 -13.91 -17.07
CA ALA A 176 1.95 -14.66 -18.27
C ALA A 176 0.44 -14.99 -18.29
N PHE A 177 -0.19 -15.09 -17.12
CA PHE A 177 -1.64 -15.28 -17.00
C PHE A 177 -2.42 -13.98 -17.28
N TRP A 178 -2.01 -12.87 -16.67
CA TRP A 178 -2.78 -11.62 -16.72
C TRP A 178 -2.59 -10.85 -18.03
N GLU A 179 -1.40 -10.84 -18.60
CA GLU A 179 -1.03 -10.07 -19.80
C GLU A 179 -1.96 -10.33 -21.00
N PRO A 180 -2.29 -11.57 -21.35
CA PRO A 180 -3.20 -11.86 -22.46
C PRO A 180 -4.65 -11.45 -22.21
N LEU A 181 -5.00 -11.03 -20.98
CA LEU A 181 -6.33 -10.57 -20.62
C LEU A 181 -6.46 -9.05 -20.60
N GLU A 182 -5.35 -8.32 -20.77
CA GLU A 182 -5.32 -6.86 -20.68
C GLU A 182 -6.36 -6.21 -21.62
N GLY A 183 -7.25 -5.38 -21.08
CA GLY A 183 -8.33 -4.73 -21.82
C GLY A 183 -9.56 -5.59 -22.12
N MET A 184 -9.51 -6.91 -21.89
CA MET A 184 -10.62 -7.83 -22.13
C MET A 184 -11.64 -7.81 -20.98
N LEU A 185 -12.87 -8.24 -21.28
CA LEU A 185 -13.83 -8.59 -20.23
C LEU A 185 -13.40 -9.87 -19.54
N ALA A 186 -13.43 -9.84 -18.21
CA ALA A 186 -13.27 -11.01 -17.37
C ALA A 186 -14.40 -11.10 -16.34
N ALA A 187 -14.67 -12.30 -15.84
CA ALA A 187 -15.74 -12.55 -14.88
C ALA A 187 -15.25 -13.34 -13.69
N VAL A 188 -15.68 -12.92 -12.52
CA VAL A 188 -15.45 -13.57 -11.24
C VAL A 188 -16.78 -13.98 -10.64
N SER A 189 -16.87 -15.21 -10.12
CA SER A 189 -18.02 -15.70 -9.37
C SER A 189 -17.59 -16.45 -8.12
N GLU A 190 -18.48 -16.41 -7.08
CA GLU A 190 -18.27 -17.11 -5.80
C GLU A 190 -16.90 -16.83 -5.15
N ALA A 191 -16.36 -15.60 -5.32
CA ALA A 191 -15.07 -15.22 -4.78
C ALA A 191 -15.20 -14.60 -3.38
N ARG A 192 -14.17 -14.79 -2.54
CA ARG A 192 -14.07 -14.25 -1.19
C ARG A 192 -13.28 -12.96 -1.17
N VAL A 193 -13.79 -11.96 -0.47
CA VAL A 193 -13.02 -10.75 -0.16
C VAL A 193 -11.92 -11.12 0.85
N VAL A 194 -10.67 -10.81 0.49
CA VAL A 194 -9.47 -11.09 1.32
C VAL A 194 -8.79 -9.81 1.79
N ALA A 195 -9.08 -8.67 1.16
CA ALA A 195 -8.68 -7.34 1.64
C ALA A 195 -9.85 -6.37 1.59
N PRO A 196 -9.99 -5.48 2.59
CA PRO A 196 -11.05 -4.48 2.63
C PRO A 196 -10.85 -3.42 1.55
N THR A 197 -11.94 -2.69 1.24
CA THR A 197 -11.86 -1.53 0.36
C THR A 197 -10.93 -0.47 0.96
N ASN A 198 -9.87 -0.16 0.23
CA ASN A 198 -8.86 0.82 0.60
C ASN A 198 -9.32 2.26 0.29
N ALA A 199 -8.45 3.25 0.56
CA ALA A 199 -8.73 4.67 0.33
C ALA A 199 -8.86 5.04 -1.16
N PHE A 200 -8.44 4.16 -2.08
CA PHE A 200 -8.51 4.34 -3.53
C PHE A 200 -9.74 3.66 -4.15
N GLY A 201 -10.60 3.03 -3.34
CA GLY A 201 -11.78 2.29 -3.82
C GLY A 201 -11.47 0.86 -4.27
N GLU A 202 -10.26 0.38 -4.04
CA GLU A 202 -9.81 -0.94 -4.43
C GLU A 202 -10.03 -1.96 -3.31
N PHE A 203 -10.38 -3.19 -3.68
CA PHE A 203 -10.43 -4.32 -2.77
C PHE A 203 -9.95 -5.60 -3.49
N VAL A 204 -9.64 -6.64 -2.74
CA VAL A 204 -9.08 -7.86 -3.34
C VAL A 204 -9.93 -9.07 -2.99
N VAL A 205 -10.11 -9.96 -3.98
CA VAL A 205 -10.78 -11.24 -3.83
C VAL A 205 -9.89 -12.39 -4.28
N LEU A 206 -10.21 -13.56 -3.75
CA LEU A 206 -9.69 -14.85 -4.24
C LEU A 206 -10.85 -15.79 -4.56
N SER A 207 -10.62 -16.74 -5.45
CA SER A 207 -11.58 -17.82 -5.68
C SER A 207 -11.82 -18.60 -4.39
N GLU A 208 -13.01 -19.19 -4.22
CA GLU A 208 -13.34 -19.89 -2.97
C GLU A 208 -12.46 -21.14 -2.75
N ALA A 209 -11.86 -21.68 -3.83
CA ALA A 209 -10.99 -22.85 -3.75
C ALA A 209 -9.62 -22.54 -3.12
N ASP A 210 -9.10 -21.32 -3.34
CA ASP A 210 -7.72 -20.96 -2.99
C ASP A 210 -7.60 -20.26 -1.64
N ALA A 211 -8.71 -19.80 -1.11
CA ALA A 211 -8.74 -19.05 0.12
C ALA A 211 -8.52 -19.94 1.37
N VAL A 212 -7.48 -19.68 2.17
CA VAL A 212 -7.17 -20.37 3.43
C VAL A 212 -8.32 -20.21 4.44
N PRO A 213 -8.66 -21.23 5.27
CA PRO A 213 -9.66 -21.07 6.33
C PRO A 213 -9.33 -19.88 7.24
N GLY A 214 -10.32 -19.03 7.46
CA GLY A 214 -10.16 -17.79 8.21
C GLY A 214 -9.73 -17.97 9.65
N SER A 215 -9.21 -16.90 10.21
CA SER A 215 -8.84 -16.77 11.62
C SER A 215 -10.05 -16.92 12.54
N GLY A 216 -9.81 -17.14 13.82
CA GLY A 216 -10.85 -17.14 14.83
C GLY A 216 -11.62 -15.82 14.95
N TYR A 217 -11.03 -14.71 14.51
CA TYR A 217 -11.63 -13.37 14.47
C TYR A 217 -12.64 -13.20 13.36
N PHE A 218 -12.32 -13.72 12.20
CA PHE A 218 -13.17 -13.70 11.04
C PHE A 218 -13.38 -15.16 10.58
N PRO A 219 -14.16 -15.97 11.30
CA PRO A 219 -14.26 -17.40 11.02
C PRO A 219 -14.81 -17.74 9.64
N GLN A 220 -15.34 -16.76 8.94
CA GLN A 220 -15.82 -16.88 7.56
C GLN A 220 -14.87 -16.21 6.56
N THR A 221 -13.81 -15.55 7.02
CA THR A 221 -12.85 -14.88 6.17
C THR A 221 -11.73 -15.82 5.79
N LYS A 222 -11.35 -15.74 4.57
CA LYS A 222 -10.16 -16.36 4.07
C LYS A 222 -9.21 -15.20 3.74
N GLN A 223 -8.15 -15.06 4.50
CA GLN A 223 -7.08 -14.12 4.21
C GLN A 223 -5.93 -14.89 3.57
N VAL A 224 -5.23 -14.20 2.71
CA VAL A 224 -3.99 -14.71 2.14
C VAL A 224 -2.86 -14.10 2.92
N LEU A 225 -2.09 -14.94 3.56
CA LEU A 225 -0.87 -14.53 4.23
C LEU A 225 0.26 -14.52 3.22
N VAL A 226 1.00 -13.42 3.16
CA VAL A 226 2.35 -13.47 2.61
C VAL A 226 3.16 -14.37 3.51
N GLY A 227 3.51 -15.52 3.04
CA GLY A 227 4.13 -16.51 3.90
C GLY A 227 4.89 -17.58 3.18
N ASP A 228 5.47 -18.40 4.02
CA ASP A 228 6.19 -19.58 3.64
C ASP A 228 5.24 -20.60 3.01
N LEU A 229 5.37 -20.84 1.74
CA LEU A 229 4.76 -21.99 1.03
C LEU A 229 5.38 -23.33 1.43
N GLY A 230 6.06 -23.41 2.57
CA GLY A 230 6.68 -24.63 3.08
C GLY A 230 7.95 -25.05 2.33
N ALA A 231 8.43 -24.25 1.41
CA ALA A 231 9.65 -24.50 0.61
C ALA A 231 10.64 -23.33 0.63
N GLY A 232 10.40 -22.31 1.47
CA GLY A 232 11.19 -21.07 1.49
C GLY A 232 10.99 -20.24 0.23
N ALA A 233 9.82 -20.30 -0.38
CA ALA A 233 9.42 -19.44 -1.47
C ALA A 233 8.31 -18.49 -0.98
N VAL A 234 8.44 -17.21 -1.28
CA VAL A 234 7.39 -16.21 -1.08
C VAL A 234 6.81 -15.93 -2.46
N ASP A 235 5.51 -16.12 -2.66
CA ASP A 235 4.90 -15.93 -3.97
C ASP A 235 4.08 -14.65 -4.11
N TYR A 236 3.70 -13.99 -3.00
CA TYR A 236 2.88 -12.77 -2.96
C TYR A 236 1.49 -12.90 -3.58
N ASN A 237 1.03 -14.13 -3.84
CA ASN A 237 -0.30 -14.45 -4.36
C ASN A 237 -0.65 -13.67 -5.64
N PRO A 238 0.06 -13.89 -6.75
CA PRO A 238 -0.18 -13.17 -8.00
C PRO A 238 -1.53 -13.53 -8.66
N GLU A 239 -2.18 -14.62 -8.24
CA GLU A 239 -3.53 -15.05 -8.64
C GLU A 239 -4.64 -14.22 -7.98
N ARG A 240 -4.33 -13.36 -7.01
CA ARG A 240 -5.32 -12.48 -6.41
C ARG A 240 -5.95 -11.55 -7.44
N ILE A 241 -7.24 -11.29 -7.31
CA ILE A 241 -8.00 -10.43 -8.21
C ILE A 241 -8.28 -9.11 -7.50
N MET A 242 -7.61 -8.05 -7.91
CA MET A 242 -7.88 -6.71 -7.43
C MET A 242 -9.05 -6.10 -8.20
N ILE A 243 -10.03 -5.58 -7.48
CA ILE A 243 -11.20 -4.88 -8.04
C ILE A 243 -11.02 -3.39 -7.77
N ASP A 244 -11.19 -2.56 -8.81
CA ASP A 244 -10.98 -1.10 -8.75
C ASP A 244 -12.26 -0.38 -9.17
N ASP A 245 -12.56 0.75 -8.57
CA ASP A 245 -13.82 1.50 -8.78
C ASP A 245 -13.78 2.54 -9.91
N THR A 246 -12.70 2.63 -10.68
CA THR A 246 -12.53 3.67 -11.74
C THR A 246 -13.69 3.69 -12.76
N SER A 247 -14.35 2.57 -12.97
CA SER A 247 -15.55 2.46 -13.83
C SER A 247 -16.86 2.82 -13.13
N LEU A 248 -16.86 2.99 -11.80
CA LEU A 248 -18.06 3.16 -10.97
C LEU A 248 -18.23 4.61 -10.52
N ALA A 249 -19.49 5.02 -10.33
CA ALA A 249 -19.81 6.34 -9.80
C ALA A 249 -19.59 6.45 -8.27
N SER A 250 -19.48 5.32 -7.59
CA SER A 250 -19.21 5.22 -6.15
C SER A 250 -18.46 3.92 -5.88
N PRO A 251 -17.56 3.89 -4.90
CA PRO A 251 -16.82 2.68 -4.57
C PRO A 251 -17.76 1.58 -4.04
N ILE A 252 -17.35 0.34 -4.25
CA ILE A 252 -17.91 -0.83 -3.59
C ILE A 252 -17.21 -0.94 -2.23
N VAL A 253 -17.96 -0.87 -1.13
CA VAL A 253 -17.39 -0.99 0.22
C VAL A 253 -17.61 -2.39 0.74
N VAL A 254 -16.50 -3.12 0.91
CA VAL A 254 -16.48 -4.50 1.40
C VAL A 254 -15.34 -4.71 2.38
N MET A 255 -15.38 -5.83 3.08
CA MET A 255 -14.33 -6.25 4.01
C MET A 255 -14.14 -7.78 3.96
N PRO A 256 -13.04 -8.32 4.48
CA PRO A 256 -12.84 -9.76 4.59
C PRO A 256 -14.06 -10.43 5.24
N GLY A 257 -14.53 -11.52 4.59
CA GLY A 257 -15.77 -12.21 4.94
C GLY A 257 -16.93 -11.98 3.99
N ASP A 258 -16.94 -10.87 3.29
CA ASP A 258 -17.89 -10.61 2.21
C ASP A 258 -17.57 -11.49 0.99
N LYS A 259 -18.58 -11.65 0.10
CA LYS A 259 -18.43 -12.41 -1.13
C LYS A 259 -18.82 -11.60 -2.36
N VAL A 260 -18.07 -11.80 -3.43
CA VAL A 260 -18.51 -11.47 -4.77
C VAL A 260 -19.24 -12.69 -5.33
N LEU A 261 -20.56 -12.59 -5.50
CA LEU A 261 -21.38 -13.66 -6.07
C LEU A 261 -21.26 -13.69 -7.59
N SER A 262 -21.20 -12.51 -8.20
CA SER A 262 -21.00 -12.33 -9.63
C SER A 262 -20.47 -10.92 -9.92
N LEU A 263 -19.39 -10.83 -10.67
CA LEU A 263 -18.83 -9.56 -11.13
C LEU A 263 -18.20 -9.79 -12.50
N THR A 264 -18.57 -8.96 -13.47
CA THR A 264 -17.92 -8.88 -14.78
C THR A 264 -17.30 -7.50 -14.92
N GLY A 265 -16.11 -7.41 -15.50
CA GLY A 265 -15.42 -6.14 -15.68
C GLY A 265 -14.35 -6.22 -16.75
N ALA A 266 -13.72 -5.09 -17.07
CA ALA A 266 -12.58 -5.05 -17.97
C ALA A 266 -11.28 -5.17 -17.16
N VAL A 267 -10.34 -5.97 -17.66
CA VAL A 267 -8.99 -6.06 -17.08
C VAL A 267 -8.21 -4.81 -17.45
N ASP A 268 -7.61 -4.18 -16.46
CA ASP A 268 -6.80 -2.97 -16.58
C ASP A 268 -5.46 -3.19 -15.86
N PHE A 269 -4.48 -2.35 -16.15
CA PHE A 269 -3.20 -2.37 -15.44
C PHE A 269 -2.81 -0.97 -15.00
N THR A 270 -2.77 -0.73 -13.70
CA THR A 270 -2.36 0.56 -13.13
C THR A 270 -1.61 0.38 -11.82
N PHE A 271 -0.63 1.25 -11.57
CA PHE A 271 0.16 1.28 -10.32
C PHE A 271 0.78 -0.07 -9.93
N GLY A 272 1.21 -0.86 -10.93
CA GLY A 272 1.89 -2.13 -10.71
C GLY A 272 0.98 -3.32 -10.38
N ASN A 273 -0.32 -3.22 -10.61
CA ASN A 273 -1.28 -4.29 -10.40
C ASN A 273 -2.22 -4.44 -11.59
N TYR A 274 -2.53 -5.72 -11.96
CA TYR A 274 -3.68 -6.03 -12.78
C TYR A 274 -4.95 -5.87 -11.95
N LYS A 275 -5.96 -5.24 -12.54
CA LYS A 275 -7.21 -4.87 -11.86
C LYS A 275 -8.41 -5.19 -12.73
N LEU A 276 -9.50 -5.56 -12.10
CA LEU A 276 -10.78 -5.73 -12.78
C LEU A 276 -11.64 -4.50 -12.51
N GLN A 277 -12.00 -3.78 -13.58
CA GLN A 277 -12.87 -2.61 -13.56
C GLN A 277 -14.34 -3.04 -13.70
N PRO A 278 -15.18 -2.99 -12.65
CA PRO A 278 -16.52 -3.57 -12.66
C PRO A 278 -17.45 -2.95 -13.70
N ALA A 279 -18.15 -3.80 -14.44
CA ALA A 279 -19.33 -3.40 -15.20
C ALA A 279 -20.56 -3.27 -14.27
N PRO A 280 -21.57 -2.46 -14.63
CA PRO A 280 -22.81 -2.39 -13.87
C PRO A 280 -23.49 -3.74 -13.75
N GLY A 281 -23.97 -4.08 -12.54
CA GLY A 281 -24.74 -5.31 -12.29
C GLY A 281 -24.00 -6.34 -11.44
N SER A 282 -22.90 -5.97 -10.80
CA SER A 282 -22.20 -6.82 -9.83
C SER A 282 -23.11 -7.21 -8.66
N GLU A 283 -23.08 -8.48 -8.25
CA GLU A 283 -23.82 -9.02 -7.12
C GLU A 283 -22.85 -9.40 -6.00
N LEU A 284 -23.07 -8.84 -4.80
CA LEU A 284 -22.24 -9.08 -3.62
C LEU A 284 -23.12 -9.54 -2.45
N GLU A 285 -22.55 -10.38 -1.60
CA GLU A 285 -23.08 -10.71 -0.27
C GLU A 285 -22.19 -10.02 0.77
N THR A 286 -22.74 -9.01 1.45
CA THR A 286 -22.01 -8.22 2.45
C THR A 286 -22.56 -8.48 3.84
N HIS A 287 -21.70 -8.38 4.85
CA HIS A 287 -22.02 -8.57 6.25
C HIS A 287 -21.81 -7.28 7.04
N ALA A 288 -22.51 -7.14 8.16
CA ALA A 288 -22.18 -6.08 9.10
C ALA A 288 -20.77 -6.31 9.64
N PRO A 289 -19.95 -5.25 9.84
CA PRO A 289 -18.64 -5.40 10.43
C PRO A 289 -18.71 -6.21 11.73
N PRO A 290 -17.90 -7.26 11.89
CA PRO A 290 -17.85 -8.00 13.15
C PRO A 290 -17.31 -7.06 14.24
N THR A 291 -17.65 -7.35 15.50
CA THR A 291 -16.98 -6.73 16.64
C THR A 291 -15.79 -7.64 16.98
N PRO A 292 -14.55 -7.24 16.66
CA PRO A 292 -13.40 -8.04 17.02
C PRO A 292 -13.32 -8.17 18.55
N PRO A 293 -12.76 -9.27 19.08
CA PRO A 293 -12.52 -9.35 20.50
C PRO A 293 -11.45 -8.34 20.88
N ALA A 294 -11.77 -7.51 21.86
CA ALA A 294 -10.79 -6.69 22.55
C ALA A 294 -9.75 -7.56 23.26
N SER A 295 -8.62 -6.98 23.69
CA SER A 295 -7.62 -7.66 24.51
C SER A 295 -8.29 -8.51 25.59
N THR A 296 -7.81 -9.72 25.77
CA THR A 296 -8.34 -10.66 26.78
C THR A 296 -7.84 -10.34 28.20
N ARG A 297 -6.97 -9.32 28.37
CA ARG A 297 -6.50 -8.89 29.70
C ARG A 297 -7.67 -8.42 30.59
N SER A 298 -7.50 -8.57 31.88
CA SER A 298 -8.51 -8.16 32.86
C SER A 298 -8.53 -6.64 33.15
N GLY A 299 -7.89 -5.83 32.28
CA GLY A 299 -7.66 -4.39 32.47
C GLY A 299 -6.50 -4.15 33.46
N PRO A 300 -6.41 -2.96 34.04
CA PRO A 300 -5.26 -2.52 34.84
C PRO A 300 -4.92 -3.38 36.08
N ASN A 301 -5.71 -4.34 36.45
CA ASN A 301 -5.47 -5.24 37.56
C ASN A 301 -5.08 -6.66 37.11
N GLY A 302 -4.81 -6.86 35.80
CA GLY A 302 -4.36 -8.12 35.24
C GLY A 302 -2.86 -8.18 35.00
N ASP A 303 -2.44 -8.97 34.01
CA ASP A 303 -1.06 -8.97 33.52
C ASP A 303 -0.69 -7.59 32.99
N THR A 304 0.58 -7.20 33.14
CA THR A 304 1.11 -5.96 32.53
C THR A 304 1.13 -6.13 31.00
N ALA A 305 0.58 -5.17 30.28
CA ALA A 305 0.59 -5.16 28.83
C ALA A 305 1.55 -4.09 28.30
N ILE A 306 2.37 -4.48 27.35
CA ILE A 306 3.17 -3.58 26.51
C ILE A 306 2.71 -3.83 25.08
N THR A 307 2.32 -2.76 24.37
CA THR A 307 1.72 -2.85 23.05
C THR A 307 2.53 -2.04 22.06
N THR A 308 2.84 -2.54 20.88
CA THR A 308 3.32 -1.71 19.76
C THR A 308 2.16 -1.37 18.84
N PHE A 309 2.08 -0.11 18.42
CA PHE A 309 0.97 0.40 17.62
C PHE A 309 1.43 1.51 16.68
N ASN A 310 1.51 1.21 15.38
CA ASN A 310 1.62 2.24 14.35
C ASN A 310 0.24 2.92 14.22
N VAL A 311 0.18 4.22 14.49
CA VAL A 311 -1.07 4.99 14.54
C VAL A 311 -1.41 5.71 13.23
N GLU A 312 -0.68 5.45 12.16
CA GLU A 312 -0.90 6.01 10.82
C GLU A 312 -0.96 7.55 10.82
N ASN A 313 0.21 8.19 10.75
CA ASN A 313 0.36 9.63 10.52
C ASN A 313 -0.45 10.52 11.49
N LEU A 314 -0.15 10.48 12.78
CA LEU A 314 -0.75 11.37 13.77
C LEU A 314 -0.03 12.73 13.76
N PHE A 315 -0.51 13.66 12.93
CA PHE A 315 -0.02 15.03 12.81
C PHE A 315 -0.86 16.02 13.63
N ASP A 316 -0.25 17.14 14.03
CA ASP A 316 -0.96 18.24 14.65
C ASP A 316 -1.55 19.23 13.59
N LEU A 317 -2.00 20.42 14.03
CA LEU A 317 -2.63 21.41 13.14
C LEU A 317 -1.64 22.43 12.57
N VAL A 318 -0.34 22.24 12.79
CA VAL A 318 0.71 23.19 12.42
C VAL A 318 1.63 22.53 11.42
N ASP A 319 1.71 23.07 10.22
CA ASP A 319 2.67 22.69 9.18
C ASP A 319 4.11 23.02 9.64
N ASP A 320 4.98 22.04 9.79
CA ASP A 320 6.39 22.26 10.13
C ASP A 320 7.17 22.67 8.87
N PRO A 321 7.62 23.92 8.77
CA PRO A 321 8.22 24.45 7.54
C PRO A 321 9.60 23.82 7.18
N VAL A 322 10.15 22.97 8.04
CA VAL A 322 11.44 22.27 7.79
C VAL A 322 11.25 20.80 7.41
N LYS A 323 10.03 20.30 7.48
CA LYS A 323 9.64 18.94 7.10
C LYS A 323 8.78 18.95 5.82
N ASP A 324 8.65 17.82 5.18
CA ASP A 324 7.77 17.64 4.01
C ASP A 324 6.40 17.08 4.47
N ASP A 325 5.76 17.78 5.39
CA ASP A 325 4.50 17.41 6.01
C ASP A 325 3.29 18.26 5.58
N ALA A 326 3.52 19.28 4.74
CA ALA A 326 2.50 20.23 4.29
C ALA A 326 1.24 19.58 3.68
N GLY A 327 1.38 18.39 3.08
CA GLY A 327 0.26 17.59 2.57
C GLY A 327 -0.41 16.70 3.62
N SER A 328 0.16 16.62 4.82
CA SER A 328 -0.28 15.73 5.91
C SER A 328 -0.96 16.48 7.06
N THR A 329 -0.85 17.83 7.12
CA THR A 329 -1.49 18.65 8.14
C THR A 329 -3.01 18.48 8.10
N PRO A 330 -3.63 17.90 9.15
CA PRO A 330 -5.06 17.62 9.14
C PRO A 330 -5.89 18.88 9.36
N THR A 331 -7.15 18.84 8.97
CA THR A 331 -8.13 19.82 9.47
C THR A 331 -8.45 19.55 10.96
N PRO A 332 -8.97 20.54 11.69
CA PRO A 332 -9.38 20.33 13.09
C PRO A 332 -10.41 19.20 13.27
N ALA A 333 -11.27 18.94 12.28
CA ALA A 333 -12.26 17.87 12.33
C ALA A 333 -11.64 16.49 12.12
N GLU A 334 -10.71 16.36 11.20
CA GLU A 334 -9.96 15.13 10.96
C GLU A 334 -9.11 14.76 12.18
N LEU A 335 -8.37 15.72 12.74
CA LEU A 335 -7.59 15.49 13.97
C LEU A 335 -8.50 15.08 15.13
N GLU A 336 -9.65 15.74 15.31
CA GLU A 336 -10.62 15.38 16.36
C GLU A 336 -11.12 13.93 16.20
N THR A 337 -11.45 13.54 14.97
CA THR A 337 -11.86 12.16 14.65
C THR A 337 -10.73 11.16 14.94
N LYS A 338 -9.51 11.42 14.45
CA LYS A 338 -8.35 10.56 14.64
C LYS A 338 -8.04 10.35 16.13
N LEU A 339 -7.92 11.42 16.90
CA LEU A 339 -7.66 11.35 18.35
C LEU A 339 -8.80 10.64 19.10
N THR A 340 -10.06 10.83 18.70
CA THR A 340 -11.21 10.16 19.33
C THR A 340 -11.15 8.65 19.11
N LYS A 341 -10.86 8.22 17.87
CA LYS A 341 -10.76 6.81 17.52
C LYS A 341 -9.58 6.12 18.20
N LEU A 342 -8.39 6.74 18.17
CA LEU A 342 -7.19 6.21 18.83
C LEU A 342 -7.37 6.12 20.36
N ALA A 343 -8.00 7.12 20.99
CA ALA A 343 -8.29 7.07 22.43
C ALA A 343 -9.26 5.92 22.75
N ALA A 344 -10.31 5.75 21.95
CA ALA A 344 -11.24 4.63 22.10
C ALA A 344 -10.56 3.26 21.86
N ALA A 345 -9.64 3.17 20.91
CA ALA A 345 -8.85 1.97 20.68
C ALA A 345 -8.01 1.61 21.91
N ILE A 346 -7.29 2.58 22.48
CA ILE A 346 -6.46 2.35 23.68
C ILE A 346 -7.33 1.97 24.90
N GLU A 347 -8.48 2.63 25.08
CA GLU A 347 -9.37 2.37 26.22
C GLU A 347 -10.11 1.04 26.10
N VAL A 348 -10.73 0.78 24.93
CA VAL A 348 -11.70 -0.30 24.76
C VAL A 348 -11.06 -1.57 24.21
N GLU A 349 -10.30 -1.44 23.11
CA GLU A 349 -9.74 -2.60 22.43
C GLU A 349 -8.45 -3.09 23.13
N LEU A 350 -7.53 -2.19 23.45
CA LEU A 350 -6.28 -2.49 24.15
C LEU A 350 -6.44 -2.58 25.68
N ARG A 351 -7.56 -2.10 26.22
CA ARG A 351 -7.87 -2.13 27.66
C ARG A 351 -6.81 -1.48 28.53
N LEU A 352 -6.31 -0.33 28.12
CA LEU A 352 -5.39 0.52 28.88
C LEU A 352 -4.05 -0.18 29.19
N PRO A 353 -3.22 -0.52 28.18
CA PRO A 353 -1.90 -1.10 28.40
C PRO A 353 -1.02 -0.14 29.19
N GLU A 354 -0.08 -0.70 29.97
CA GLU A 354 0.84 0.07 30.79
C GLU A 354 1.80 0.90 29.94
N VAL A 355 2.25 0.36 28.79
CA VAL A 355 3.10 1.06 27.83
C VAL A 355 2.59 0.81 26.42
N VAL A 356 2.45 1.87 25.63
CA VAL A 356 2.23 1.82 24.18
C VAL A 356 3.48 2.37 23.50
N VAL A 357 4.12 1.53 22.69
CA VAL A 357 5.21 1.89 21.79
C VAL A 357 4.57 2.36 20.49
N VAL A 358 4.65 3.65 20.21
CA VAL A 358 3.88 4.28 19.12
C VAL A 358 4.80 4.61 17.95
N GLN A 359 4.30 4.44 16.73
CA GLN A 359 4.97 4.86 15.49
C GLN A 359 4.06 5.84 14.73
N GLU A 360 4.66 6.66 13.88
CA GLU A 360 4.01 7.64 13.03
C GLU A 360 3.32 8.77 13.80
N ILE A 361 3.96 9.27 14.82
CA ILE A 361 3.54 10.52 15.49
C ILE A 361 4.45 11.67 15.03
N GLU A 362 3.91 12.87 14.93
CA GLU A 362 4.70 14.04 14.54
C GLU A 362 5.59 14.54 15.69
N ASN A 363 5.09 14.56 16.91
CA ASN A 363 5.83 15.08 18.07
C ASN A 363 5.22 14.64 19.41
N THR A 364 5.97 14.86 20.48
CA THR A 364 5.49 14.56 21.85
C THR A 364 4.18 15.27 22.20
N ALA A 365 3.96 16.49 21.68
CA ALA A 365 2.80 17.30 22.09
C ALA A 365 1.48 16.70 21.56
N ILE A 366 1.47 16.20 20.32
CA ILE A 366 0.28 15.54 19.77
C ILE A 366 0.05 14.17 20.42
N LEU A 367 1.12 13.42 20.73
CA LEU A 367 1.01 12.17 21.47
C LEU A 367 0.46 12.41 22.89
N GLN A 368 0.86 13.50 23.57
CA GLN A 368 0.29 13.86 24.86
C GLN A 368 -1.19 14.25 24.75
N GLN A 369 -1.63 14.90 23.68
CA GLN A 369 -3.05 15.16 23.47
C GLN A 369 -3.87 13.87 23.37
N LEU A 370 -3.31 12.81 22.75
CA LEU A 370 -3.93 11.49 22.77
C LEU A 370 -3.99 10.92 24.18
N GLY A 371 -2.89 10.98 24.94
CA GLY A 371 -2.84 10.57 26.34
C GLY A 371 -3.85 11.31 27.22
N ASP A 372 -3.98 12.63 27.06
CA ASP A 372 -4.93 13.45 27.82
C ASP A 372 -6.39 13.04 27.56
N ARG A 373 -6.71 12.58 26.33
CA ARG A 373 -8.05 12.04 26.02
C ARG A 373 -8.32 10.71 26.69
N VAL A 374 -7.35 9.80 26.66
CA VAL A 374 -7.45 8.52 27.38
C VAL A 374 -7.62 8.78 28.88
N ASN A 375 -6.81 9.70 29.45
CA ASN A 375 -6.89 10.09 30.86
C ASN A 375 -8.27 10.64 31.23
N ALA A 376 -8.83 11.52 30.36
CA ALA A 376 -10.14 12.09 30.59
C ALA A 376 -11.28 11.06 30.53
N ALA A 377 -11.15 10.03 29.67
CA ALA A 377 -12.15 8.99 29.50
C ALA A 377 -12.07 7.92 30.61
N ALA A 378 -10.87 7.44 30.93
CA ALA A 378 -10.65 6.29 31.80
C ALA A 378 -10.18 6.64 33.23
N GLY A 379 -9.75 7.89 33.48
CA GLY A 379 -9.23 8.30 34.80
C GLY A 379 -7.84 7.75 35.09
N THR A 380 -7.00 7.65 34.06
CA THR A 380 -5.60 7.17 34.10
C THR A 380 -4.60 8.31 34.12
N GLY A 381 -3.30 8.00 34.17
CA GLY A 381 -2.19 8.93 34.21
C GLY A 381 -1.26 8.87 32.98
N TYR A 382 -1.78 8.64 31.76
CA TYR A 382 -0.95 8.55 30.58
C TYR A 382 -0.15 9.83 30.31
N VAL A 383 1.15 9.64 30.10
CA VAL A 383 2.11 10.66 29.70
C VAL A 383 2.89 10.18 28.49
N ALA A 384 3.49 11.12 27.73
CA ALA A 384 4.12 10.84 26.46
C ALA A 384 5.56 11.35 26.38
N THR A 385 6.38 10.68 25.56
CA THR A 385 7.69 11.20 25.12
C THR A 385 8.01 10.71 23.70
N SER A 386 8.66 11.57 22.94
CA SER A 386 9.30 11.27 21.66
C SER A 386 10.51 12.17 21.47
N PHE A 387 11.29 11.93 20.44
CA PHE A 387 12.43 12.77 20.08
C PHE A 387 12.39 13.00 18.57
N GLU A 388 12.70 14.25 18.16
CA GLU A 388 12.81 14.64 16.76
C GLU A 388 13.76 13.70 16.00
N THR A 389 13.34 13.26 14.81
CA THR A 389 14.09 12.33 13.98
C THR A 389 14.59 12.97 12.67
N SER A 390 15.42 12.24 11.93
CA SER A 390 15.89 12.64 10.61
C SER A 390 14.87 12.41 9.49
N ASP A 391 13.72 11.80 9.78
CA ASP A 391 12.66 11.55 8.79
C ASP A 391 12.17 12.85 8.16
N VAL A 392 12.11 12.87 6.83
CA VAL A 392 11.75 14.08 6.07
C VAL A 392 10.28 14.45 6.19
N ARG A 393 9.40 13.47 6.50
CA ARG A 393 7.97 13.70 6.72
C ARG A 393 7.66 14.22 8.12
N GLY A 394 8.65 14.20 9.04
CA GLY A 394 8.46 14.64 10.42
C GLY A 394 7.70 13.64 11.28
N ILE A 395 7.87 12.34 11.06
CA ILE A 395 7.27 11.31 11.92
C ILE A 395 8.31 10.62 12.80
N GLU A 396 7.89 10.25 14.00
CA GLU A 396 8.75 9.74 15.06
C GLU A 396 8.19 8.44 15.69
N PRO A 397 9.07 7.60 16.28
CA PRO A 397 8.66 6.66 17.31
C PRO A 397 8.50 7.38 18.66
N GLY A 398 7.56 6.91 19.48
CA GLY A 398 7.31 7.48 20.80
C GLY A 398 6.86 6.44 21.82
N PHE A 399 6.79 6.88 23.08
CA PHE A 399 6.17 6.13 24.17
C PHE A 399 4.99 6.90 24.74
N LEU A 400 3.90 6.17 24.96
CA LEU A 400 2.74 6.62 25.73
C LEU A 400 2.53 5.59 26.85
N TRP A 401 2.62 6.01 28.13
CA TRP A 401 2.54 5.07 29.26
C TRP A 401 1.72 5.64 30.43
N ASP A 402 1.11 4.75 31.20
CA ASP A 402 0.36 5.11 32.41
C ASP A 402 1.33 5.33 33.59
N ALA A 403 1.66 6.57 33.88
CA ALA A 403 2.60 6.97 34.93
C ALA A 403 2.08 6.71 36.37
N ASP A 404 0.81 6.35 36.53
CA ASP A 404 0.29 5.87 37.81
C ASP A 404 0.71 4.41 38.11
N ARG A 405 1.26 3.70 37.10
CA ARG A 405 1.56 2.27 37.17
C ARG A 405 2.99 1.90 36.78
N VAL A 406 3.61 2.67 35.91
CA VAL A 406 4.96 2.43 35.38
C VAL A 406 5.76 3.72 35.38
N ASP A 407 6.97 3.68 35.91
CA ASP A 407 7.88 4.81 35.91
C ASP A 407 8.85 4.73 34.71
N LEU A 408 9.00 5.82 33.94
CA LEU A 408 10.07 5.97 32.97
C LEU A 408 11.30 6.54 33.65
N ALA A 409 12.31 5.72 33.89
CA ALA A 409 13.55 6.10 34.60
C ALA A 409 14.51 6.89 33.70
N ASP A 410 14.59 6.56 32.40
CA ASP A 410 15.42 7.26 31.41
C ASP A 410 14.82 7.10 30.01
N ALA A 411 15.05 8.10 29.13
CA ALA A 411 14.72 8.02 27.71
C ALA A 411 15.76 8.76 26.88
N PHE A 412 16.22 8.13 25.80
CA PHE A 412 17.21 8.73 24.90
C PHE A 412 17.08 8.13 23.48
N GLN A 413 17.46 8.93 22.50
CA GLN A 413 17.56 8.48 21.12
C GLN A 413 18.95 7.89 20.86
N LEU A 414 19.02 6.76 20.13
CA LEU A 414 20.32 6.23 19.70
C LEU A 414 21.05 7.23 18.83
N ALA A 415 22.36 7.31 19.02
CA ALA A 415 23.23 8.23 18.27
C ALA A 415 24.61 7.61 18.04
N GLY A 416 25.30 8.06 17.02
CA GLY A 416 26.63 7.60 16.66
C GLY A 416 26.81 7.48 15.16
N PRO A 417 28.03 7.20 14.67
CA PRO A 417 28.30 7.12 13.24
C PRO A 417 27.48 6.03 12.51
N GLU A 418 27.23 4.90 13.15
CA GLU A 418 26.47 3.77 12.62
C GLU A 418 24.97 4.12 12.55
N VAL A 419 24.44 4.80 13.56
CA VAL A 419 23.07 5.33 13.58
C VAL A 419 22.89 6.36 12.49
N GLU A 420 23.83 7.31 12.36
CA GLU A 420 23.84 8.32 11.30
C GLU A 420 23.84 7.68 9.89
N ALA A 421 24.57 6.59 9.71
CA ALA A 421 24.63 5.89 8.43
C ALA A 421 23.33 5.12 8.09
N ALA A 422 22.62 4.61 9.12
CA ALA A 422 21.43 3.78 8.94
C ALA A 422 20.12 4.59 8.96
N PHE A 423 20.07 5.68 9.70
CA PHE A 423 18.86 6.48 9.95
C PHE A 423 19.05 7.97 9.66
N GLY A 424 20.25 8.52 9.85
CA GLY A 424 20.52 9.96 9.83
C GLY A 424 20.41 10.62 8.46
N PRO A 425 20.61 11.95 8.38
CA PRO A 425 20.52 12.72 7.14
C PRO A 425 21.49 12.29 6.04
N SER A 426 22.56 11.58 6.37
CA SER A 426 23.53 11.04 5.41
C SER A 426 23.22 9.62 4.92
N SER A 427 22.18 8.99 5.44
CA SER A 427 21.69 7.71 4.95
C SER A 427 21.07 7.86 3.55
N PRO A 428 20.94 6.77 2.76
CA PRO A 428 20.26 6.83 1.47
C PRO A 428 18.82 7.37 1.54
N SER A 429 18.14 7.15 2.66
CA SER A 429 16.83 7.72 2.98
C SER A 429 16.81 8.08 4.46
N PRO A 430 16.84 9.38 4.83
CA PRO A 430 16.73 9.80 6.22
C PRO A 430 15.53 9.14 6.90
N GLY A 431 15.74 8.62 8.09
CA GLY A 431 14.78 7.75 8.77
C GLY A 431 14.47 8.21 10.18
N ARG A 432 13.99 7.27 10.97
CA ARG A 432 13.53 7.47 12.35
C ARG A 432 14.50 6.77 13.29
N GLU A 433 15.41 7.54 13.91
CA GLU A 433 16.38 7.02 14.87
C GLU A 433 15.65 6.33 16.03
N PRO A 434 16.12 5.12 16.46
CA PRO A 434 15.46 4.37 17.53
C PRO A 434 15.42 5.15 18.83
N LEU A 435 14.26 5.13 19.50
CA LEU A 435 14.06 5.69 20.84
C LEU A 435 14.15 4.59 21.87
N VAL A 436 15.01 4.75 22.88
CA VAL A 436 15.17 3.84 23.99
C VAL A 436 14.49 4.41 25.24
N GLY A 437 13.62 3.62 25.88
CA GLY A 437 13.05 3.91 27.17
C GLY A 437 13.46 2.86 28.19
N VAL A 438 13.87 3.29 29.38
CA VAL A 438 14.15 2.41 30.52
C VAL A 438 13.01 2.57 31.52
N PHE A 439 12.17 1.54 31.63
CA PHE A 439 10.97 1.55 32.46
C PHE A 439 11.16 0.72 33.73
N ASP A 440 10.71 1.24 34.86
CA ASP A 440 10.48 0.45 36.07
C ASP A 440 9.06 -0.09 36.07
N VAL A 441 8.93 -1.38 35.86
CA VAL A 441 7.65 -2.09 35.82
C VAL A 441 7.60 -3.04 37.03
N GLU A 442 6.86 -2.66 38.06
CA GLU A 442 6.75 -3.49 39.30
C GLU A 442 8.09 -3.83 39.96
N GLY A 443 9.12 -2.99 39.81
CA GLY A 443 10.46 -3.18 40.34
C GLY A 443 11.41 -3.94 39.40
N HIS A 444 11.00 -4.20 38.15
CA HIS A 444 11.82 -4.74 37.07
C HIS A 444 12.24 -3.58 36.13
N GLU A 445 13.53 -3.52 35.81
CA GLU A 445 14.06 -2.59 34.85
C GLU A 445 13.95 -3.17 33.43
N VAL A 446 12.99 -2.69 32.67
CA VAL A 446 12.73 -3.12 31.28
C VAL A 446 13.22 -2.08 30.30
N THR A 447 14.21 -2.43 29.47
CA THR A 447 14.69 -1.58 28.37
C THR A 447 13.86 -1.84 27.12
N ILE A 448 13.11 -0.84 26.66
CA ILE A 448 12.26 -0.93 25.45
C ILE A 448 12.84 -0.02 24.36
N MET A 449 13.06 -0.58 23.18
CA MET A 449 13.46 0.16 21.99
C MET A 449 12.26 0.32 21.06
N ALA A 450 11.82 1.57 20.88
CA ALA A 450 10.80 1.92 19.90
C ALA A 450 11.45 2.16 18.53
N ASN A 451 10.98 1.45 17.53
CA ASN A 451 11.55 1.46 16.19
C ASN A 451 10.49 1.73 15.13
N HIS A 452 10.91 2.34 14.03
CA HIS A 452 10.15 2.39 12.79
C HIS A 452 11.15 2.36 11.63
N PHE A 453 11.32 1.20 11.01
CA PHE A 453 12.32 1.00 9.96
C PHE A 453 11.87 1.56 8.59
N LYS A 454 12.76 1.54 7.62
CA LYS A 454 12.50 1.98 6.25
C LYS A 454 11.38 1.16 5.62
N SER A 455 10.37 1.84 5.08
CA SER A 455 9.24 1.20 4.39
C SER A 455 9.67 0.53 3.07
N LYS A 456 8.83 -0.37 2.56
CA LYS A 456 9.01 -1.08 1.28
C LYS A 456 8.57 -0.27 0.05
N SER A 457 8.12 0.98 0.22
CA SER A 457 7.46 1.78 -0.83
C SER A 457 8.31 2.07 -2.08
N GLU A 458 9.63 1.90 -1.99
CA GLU A 458 10.56 2.11 -3.12
C GLU A 458 11.04 0.79 -3.73
N ASP A 459 10.60 -0.35 -3.22
CA ASP A 459 10.87 -1.65 -3.83
C ASP A 459 10.11 -1.79 -5.15
N ASP A 460 10.60 -2.65 -6.05
CA ASP A 460 9.92 -2.90 -7.32
C ASP A 460 8.51 -3.47 -7.07
N PRO A 461 7.53 -3.09 -7.87
CA PRO A 461 6.19 -3.66 -7.77
C PRO A 461 6.21 -5.15 -8.16
N LEU A 462 5.23 -5.90 -7.65
CA LEU A 462 5.09 -7.34 -7.92
C LEU A 462 5.05 -7.61 -9.43
N PHE A 463 4.21 -6.90 -10.15
CA PHE A 463 4.13 -6.95 -11.61
C PHE A 463 4.97 -5.82 -12.21
N GLY A 464 6.29 -5.96 -12.07
CA GLY A 464 7.29 -5.02 -12.55
C GLY A 464 8.14 -5.58 -13.68
N VAL A 465 8.91 -4.67 -14.32
CA VAL A 465 9.86 -5.02 -15.40
C VAL A 465 11.04 -5.86 -14.93
N ASN A 466 11.37 -5.78 -13.64
CA ASN A 466 12.39 -6.61 -13.02
C ASN A 466 11.73 -7.85 -12.37
N GLN A 467 12.19 -9.03 -12.76
CA GLN A 467 11.72 -10.30 -12.20
C GLN A 467 12.89 -11.19 -11.77
N PRO A 468 12.95 -11.62 -10.50
CA PRO A 468 12.05 -11.24 -9.39
C PRO A 468 12.16 -9.74 -9.05
N PRO A 469 11.17 -9.14 -8.36
CA PRO A 469 11.19 -7.74 -7.94
C PRO A 469 12.43 -7.42 -7.10
N THR A 470 13.08 -6.28 -7.36
CA THR A 470 14.25 -5.84 -6.60
C THR A 470 13.82 -5.15 -5.32
N ARG A 471 14.39 -5.53 -4.19
CA ARG A 471 14.12 -4.98 -2.87
C ARG A 471 15.23 -4.03 -2.43
N ILE A 472 15.27 -2.86 -3.02
CA ILE A 472 16.34 -1.90 -2.76
C ILE A 472 16.32 -1.35 -1.33
N THR A 473 15.14 -1.27 -0.70
CA THR A 473 14.97 -0.72 0.64
C THR A 473 15.43 -1.68 1.75
N GLU A 474 15.49 -2.97 1.48
CA GLU A 474 15.92 -3.99 2.44
C GLU A 474 17.38 -3.80 2.88
N VAL A 475 18.25 -3.29 2.01
CA VAL A 475 19.65 -2.96 2.34
C VAL A 475 19.69 -2.00 3.52
N GLN A 476 18.82 -0.99 3.54
CA GLN A 476 18.76 -0.03 4.64
C GLN A 476 18.15 -0.68 5.89
N ARG A 477 17.10 -1.48 5.77
CA ARG A 477 16.52 -2.20 6.93
C ARG A 477 17.54 -3.14 7.58
N LYS A 478 18.40 -3.81 6.81
CA LYS A 478 19.52 -4.62 7.35
C LYS A 478 20.50 -3.76 8.17
N LEU A 479 20.86 -2.57 7.69
CA LEU A 479 21.70 -1.65 8.45
C LEU A 479 21.01 -1.17 9.73
N GLN A 480 19.72 -0.86 9.66
CA GLN A 480 18.92 -0.45 10.80
C GLN A 480 18.82 -1.58 11.84
N ALA A 481 18.55 -2.81 11.40
CA ALA A 481 18.53 -3.99 12.24
C ALA A 481 19.89 -4.24 12.94
N GLN A 482 21.00 -4.04 12.21
CA GLN A 482 22.34 -4.22 12.79
C GLN A 482 22.62 -3.19 13.91
N VAL A 483 22.26 -1.93 13.71
CA VAL A 483 22.41 -0.87 14.73
C VAL A 483 21.64 -1.22 16.00
N VAL A 484 20.38 -1.64 15.85
CA VAL A 484 19.53 -2.05 16.98
C VAL A 484 20.12 -3.29 17.68
N ARG A 485 20.56 -4.26 16.89
CA ARG A 485 21.18 -5.48 17.41
C ARG A 485 22.47 -5.20 18.21
N ASP A 486 23.34 -4.33 17.69
CA ASP A 486 24.59 -3.96 18.36
C ASP A 486 24.33 -3.34 19.74
N PHE A 487 23.31 -2.47 19.85
CA PHE A 487 22.90 -1.92 21.14
C PHE A 487 22.36 -3.01 22.10
N VAL A 488 21.53 -3.93 21.62
CA VAL A 488 21.05 -5.07 22.42
C VAL A 488 22.21 -5.92 22.90
N ASP A 489 23.19 -6.18 22.03
CA ASP A 489 24.38 -6.96 22.41
C ASP A 489 25.21 -6.27 23.50
N GLU A 490 25.36 -4.93 23.46
CA GLU A 490 26.03 -4.15 24.51
C GLU A 490 25.30 -4.26 25.84
N VAL A 491 23.96 -4.14 25.86
CA VAL A 491 23.15 -4.27 27.07
C VAL A 491 23.26 -5.69 27.65
N LEU A 492 23.10 -6.74 26.83
CA LEU A 492 23.15 -8.13 27.26
C LEU A 492 24.57 -8.60 27.60
N ALA A 493 25.60 -7.98 27.05
CA ALA A 493 26.99 -8.21 27.45
C ALA A 493 27.29 -7.60 28.83
N ALA A 494 26.70 -6.47 29.17
CA ALA A 494 26.82 -5.82 30.47
C ALA A 494 26.01 -6.59 31.54
N ASP A 495 24.79 -7.00 31.22
CA ASP A 495 23.94 -7.85 32.06
C ASP A 495 23.19 -8.92 31.23
N PRO A 496 23.64 -10.18 31.27
CA PRO A 496 22.96 -11.27 30.56
C PRO A 496 21.53 -11.59 31.07
N GLN A 497 21.08 -10.97 32.15
CA GLN A 497 19.72 -11.09 32.66
C GLN A 497 18.89 -9.83 32.42
N ALA A 498 19.40 -8.87 31.64
CA ALA A 498 18.66 -7.67 31.31
C ALA A 498 17.35 -8.02 30.56
N GLU A 499 16.28 -7.36 30.96
CA GLU A 499 14.96 -7.45 30.34
C GLU A 499 14.88 -6.43 29.20
N VAL A 500 15.11 -6.89 27.98
CA VAL A 500 15.19 -6.05 26.78
C VAL A 500 14.09 -6.40 25.81
N MET A 501 13.47 -5.38 25.22
CA MET A 501 12.46 -5.49 24.17
C MET A 501 12.84 -4.59 22.99
N VAL A 502 12.77 -5.11 21.77
CA VAL A 502 12.78 -4.37 20.51
C VAL A 502 11.37 -4.43 19.94
N ALA A 503 10.70 -3.29 19.83
CA ALA A 503 9.31 -3.24 19.38
C ALA A 503 9.11 -2.13 18.34
N GLY A 504 8.13 -2.31 17.45
CA GLY A 504 7.72 -1.33 16.47
C GLY A 504 7.39 -1.92 15.11
N ASP A 505 7.10 -1.02 14.19
CA ASP A 505 6.98 -1.31 12.77
C ASP A 505 8.40 -1.45 12.17
N LEU A 506 8.83 -2.70 11.99
CA LEU A 506 10.14 -3.00 11.41
C LEU A 506 10.10 -3.09 9.88
N ASN A 507 8.91 -2.90 9.29
CA ASN A 507 8.69 -2.87 7.84
C ASN A 507 9.30 -4.06 7.09
N ASP A 508 9.45 -5.21 7.76
CA ASP A 508 9.94 -6.43 7.14
C ASP A 508 9.26 -7.67 7.70
N PHE A 509 9.36 -8.76 6.96
CA PHE A 509 8.69 -10.02 7.27
C PHE A 509 9.48 -10.83 8.30
N PRO A 510 8.83 -11.74 9.05
CA PRO A 510 9.51 -12.61 10.01
C PRO A 510 10.42 -13.68 9.37
N TYR A 511 10.47 -13.73 8.05
CA TYR A 511 11.26 -14.69 7.26
C TYR A 511 12.01 -13.97 6.14
N GLY A 512 13.16 -14.53 5.74
CA GLY A 512 13.92 -14.06 4.58
C GLY A 512 13.43 -14.68 3.27
N GLU A 513 13.76 -14.04 2.18
CA GLU A 513 13.50 -14.56 0.84
C GLU A 513 14.36 -15.78 0.49
N PRO A 514 13.97 -16.53 -0.56
CA PRO A 514 14.77 -17.65 -1.04
C PRO A 514 16.21 -17.25 -1.32
N GLY A 515 17.14 -17.83 -0.58
CA GLY A 515 18.57 -17.60 -0.71
C GLY A 515 19.18 -16.62 0.29
N GLU A 516 18.41 -15.87 1.05
CA GLU A 516 18.91 -14.94 2.08
C GLU A 516 19.37 -15.66 3.36
N GLY A 517 18.71 -16.75 3.73
CA GLY A 517 19.03 -17.47 4.97
C GLY A 517 18.90 -16.59 6.19
N ALA A 518 20.00 -16.40 6.93
CA ALA A 518 20.05 -15.51 8.09
C ALA A 518 20.41 -14.06 7.75
N ASP A 519 20.48 -13.68 6.48
CA ASP A 519 20.83 -12.33 6.04
C ASP A 519 19.57 -11.52 5.69
N HIS A 520 18.64 -11.41 6.65
CA HIS A 520 17.47 -10.52 6.57
C HIS A 520 17.26 -9.78 7.90
N PRO A 521 16.55 -8.67 7.93
CA PRO A 521 16.45 -7.78 9.09
C PRO A 521 16.03 -8.49 10.38
N LEU A 522 15.00 -9.34 10.33
CA LEU A 522 14.50 -10.03 11.54
C LEU A 522 15.51 -11.07 12.06
N ALA A 523 16.17 -11.85 11.19
CA ALA A 523 17.20 -12.79 11.61
C ALA A 523 18.43 -12.08 12.22
N ILE A 524 18.79 -10.89 11.73
CA ILE A 524 19.82 -10.05 12.34
C ILE A 524 19.42 -9.69 13.77
N LEU A 525 18.17 -9.25 13.98
CA LEU A 525 17.66 -8.88 15.31
C LEU A 525 17.54 -10.08 16.24
N GLU A 526 17.09 -11.23 15.76
CA GLU A 526 17.01 -12.47 16.54
C GLU A 526 18.37 -12.96 17.02
N GLY A 527 19.42 -12.66 16.28
CA GLY A 527 20.81 -12.94 16.65
C GLY A 527 21.36 -14.25 16.06
N GLY A 528 22.59 -14.16 15.60
CA GLY A 528 23.35 -15.25 15.02
C GLY A 528 24.04 -16.16 16.05
N PRO A 529 24.80 -17.18 15.56
CA PRO A 529 25.54 -18.09 16.45
C PRO A 529 26.50 -17.36 17.38
N GLY A 530 26.31 -17.51 18.68
CA GLY A 530 27.14 -16.91 19.70
C GLY A 530 26.64 -15.58 20.27
N GLN A 531 25.58 -15.03 19.72
CA GLN A 531 24.84 -13.91 20.28
C GLN A 531 23.70 -14.40 21.18
N PRO A 532 23.30 -13.64 22.22
CA PRO A 532 22.08 -13.94 22.97
C PRO A 532 20.86 -13.86 22.03
N PRO A 533 20.00 -14.89 21.97
CA PRO A 533 18.86 -14.85 21.07
C PRO A 533 17.81 -13.87 21.58
N LEU A 534 17.16 -13.13 20.66
CA LEU A 534 15.86 -12.54 20.91
C LEU A 534 14.77 -13.44 20.33
N THR A 535 13.63 -13.47 21.00
CA THR A 535 12.44 -14.22 20.53
C THR A 535 11.38 -13.24 20.07
N ASN A 536 10.91 -13.41 18.86
CA ASN A 536 9.83 -12.60 18.32
C ASN A 536 8.48 -13.10 18.86
N LEU A 537 7.75 -12.24 19.55
CA LEU A 537 6.49 -12.62 20.19
C LEU A 537 5.37 -12.90 19.18
N ILE A 538 5.46 -12.38 17.95
CA ILE A 538 4.50 -12.69 16.89
C ILE A 538 4.45 -14.19 16.59
N ASP A 539 5.52 -14.94 16.86
CA ASP A 539 5.57 -16.38 16.66
C ASP A 539 4.70 -17.18 17.66
N LEU A 540 4.23 -16.52 18.72
CA LEU A 540 3.29 -17.10 19.67
C LEU A 540 1.84 -17.01 19.18
N GLU A 541 1.57 -16.15 18.19
CA GLU A 541 0.26 -16.03 17.58
C GLU A 541 -0.03 -17.20 16.63
N LYS A 542 -1.31 -17.55 16.48
CA LYS A 542 -1.74 -18.59 15.55
C LYS A 542 -1.49 -18.16 14.11
N ASP A 543 -1.11 -19.09 13.25
CA ASP A 543 -0.76 -18.81 11.85
C ASP A 543 -1.82 -17.97 11.13
N ALA A 544 -3.11 -18.28 11.31
CA ALA A 544 -4.20 -17.57 10.65
C ALA A 544 -4.49 -16.16 11.21
N GLU A 545 -3.92 -15.81 12.36
CA GLU A 545 -4.07 -14.49 13.01
C GLU A 545 -2.74 -13.73 13.03
N ARG A 546 -1.69 -14.28 12.39
CA ARG A 546 -0.34 -13.73 12.37
C ARG A 546 -0.17 -12.74 11.21
N PHE A 547 -0.78 -11.56 11.34
CA PHE A 547 -0.56 -10.42 10.45
C PHE A 547 -0.90 -9.13 11.19
N THR A 548 -0.27 -8.02 10.81
CA THR A 548 -0.50 -6.69 11.40
C THR A 548 -0.92 -5.66 10.35
N PHE A 549 -0.76 -5.96 9.08
CA PHE A 549 -1.02 -5.06 7.96
C PHE A 549 -1.59 -5.83 6.76
N VAL A 550 -2.36 -5.15 5.91
CA VAL A 550 -2.86 -5.72 4.66
C VAL A 550 -2.49 -4.81 3.50
N PHE A 551 -1.70 -5.33 2.56
CA PHE A 551 -1.25 -4.59 1.39
C PHE A 551 -1.56 -5.37 0.11
N ASP A 552 -2.24 -4.74 -0.85
CA ASP A 552 -2.60 -5.32 -2.14
C ASP A 552 -3.22 -6.73 -2.04
N GLY A 553 -4.04 -6.96 -1.01
CA GLY A 553 -4.68 -8.26 -0.75
C GLY A 553 -3.85 -9.24 0.07
N ASN A 554 -2.59 -8.93 0.34
CA ASN A 554 -1.71 -9.76 1.14
C ASN A 554 -1.71 -9.31 2.61
N SER A 555 -2.05 -10.22 3.51
CA SER A 555 -1.89 -10.01 4.96
C SER A 555 -0.43 -10.23 5.34
N GLN A 556 0.18 -9.24 6.00
CA GLN A 556 1.62 -9.15 6.25
C GLN A 556 1.89 -8.93 7.74
N VAL A 557 3.01 -9.45 8.24
CA VAL A 557 3.57 -9.06 9.54
C VAL A 557 4.63 -7.99 9.29
N LEU A 558 4.40 -6.78 9.78
CA LEU A 558 5.36 -5.67 9.74
C LEU A 558 5.72 -5.16 11.14
N ASP A 559 4.79 -5.33 12.10
CA ASP A 559 4.96 -4.92 13.49
C ASP A 559 5.45 -6.10 14.31
N HIS A 560 6.51 -5.89 15.06
CA HIS A 560 7.21 -6.94 15.80
C HIS A 560 7.49 -6.54 17.24
N MET A 561 7.67 -7.57 18.07
CA MET A 561 8.10 -7.42 19.44
C MET A 561 9.08 -8.56 19.78
N LEU A 562 10.38 -8.24 19.77
CA LEU A 562 11.44 -9.21 20.07
C LEU A 562 11.93 -9.00 21.49
N VAL A 563 12.01 -10.08 22.27
CA VAL A 563 12.34 -10.01 23.71
C VAL A 563 13.56 -10.84 24.05
N SER A 564 14.35 -10.37 25.04
CA SER A 564 15.48 -11.12 25.62
C SER A 564 15.02 -12.38 26.34
N PRO A 565 15.90 -13.36 26.56
CA PRO A 565 15.57 -14.59 27.32
C PRO A 565 15.01 -14.32 28.71
N ALA A 566 15.50 -13.29 29.42
CA ALA A 566 14.99 -12.90 30.72
C ALA A 566 13.54 -12.44 30.65
N LEU A 567 13.25 -11.50 29.72
CA LEU A 567 11.89 -10.99 29.55
C LEU A 567 10.94 -12.05 28.97
N LEU A 568 11.40 -12.95 28.10
CA LEU A 568 10.62 -14.07 27.57
C LEU A 568 10.11 -14.97 28.71
N GLY A 569 10.89 -15.13 29.80
CA GLY A 569 10.48 -15.90 30.98
C GLY A 569 9.26 -15.33 31.70
N LEU A 570 8.93 -14.07 31.48
CA LEU A 570 7.80 -13.35 32.07
C LEU A 570 6.58 -13.29 31.17
N VAL A 571 6.71 -13.63 29.86
CA VAL A 571 5.64 -13.61 28.88
C VAL A 571 4.52 -14.58 29.24
N ARG A 572 3.28 -14.15 29.17
CA ARG A 572 2.06 -14.95 29.36
C ARG A 572 1.31 -15.18 28.06
N ALA A 573 1.26 -14.15 27.20
CA ALA A 573 0.62 -14.23 25.90
C ALA A 573 1.19 -13.13 24.98
N ALA A 574 0.99 -13.32 23.71
CA ALA A 574 1.06 -12.27 22.71
C ALA A 574 -0.14 -12.43 21.78
N ASP A 575 -0.79 -11.33 21.46
CA ASP A 575 -1.98 -11.31 20.61
C ASP A 575 -1.90 -10.13 19.65
N VAL A 576 -2.23 -10.33 18.35
CA VAL A 576 -2.53 -9.25 17.42
C VAL A 576 -4.01 -8.89 17.57
N LEU A 577 -4.31 -7.60 17.70
CA LEU A 577 -5.67 -7.13 17.91
C LEU A 577 -6.24 -6.54 16.62
N HIS A 578 -7.00 -7.36 15.88
CA HIS A 578 -7.46 -7.07 14.52
C HIS A 578 -8.68 -6.14 14.49
N PHE A 579 -8.48 -4.85 14.68
CA PHE A 579 -9.56 -3.85 14.57
C PHE A 579 -9.26 -2.74 13.53
N ASN A 580 -8.16 -2.83 12.80
CA ASN A 580 -7.72 -1.84 11.83
C ASN A 580 -7.51 -2.42 10.42
N ALA A 581 -6.50 -3.29 10.22
CA ALA A 581 -6.01 -3.71 8.90
C ALA A 581 -7.08 -4.38 8.03
N SER A 582 -8.03 -5.09 8.63
CA SER A 582 -9.13 -5.79 7.94
C SER A 582 -10.40 -4.94 7.75
N PHE A 583 -10.39 -3.66 8.14
CA PHE A 583 -11.56 -2.79 8.05
C PHE A 583 -11.45 -1.79 6.89
N PRO A 584 -12.56 -1.48 6.19
CA PRO A 584 -12.55 -0.56 5.07
C PRO A 584 -12.09 0.85 5.46
N ALA A 585 -11.31 1.48 4.57
CA ALA A 585 -10.74 2.82 4.81
C ALA A 585 -11.80 3.89 5.11
N VAL A 586 -13.02 3.75 4.58
CA VAL A 586 -14.12 4.70 4.87
C VAL A 586 -14.47 4.78 6.36
N LEU A 587 -14.15 3.75 7.16
CA LEU A 587 -14.38 3.79 8.61
C LEU A 587 -13.36 4.67 9.36
N ALA A 588 -12.27 5.10 8.73
CA ALA A 588 -11.34 6.05 9.34
C ALA A 588 -12.03 7.37 9.74
N ASP A 589 -13.05 7.77 9.00
CA ASP A 589 -13.83 8.99 9.24
C ASP A 589 -14.98 8.81 10.25
N ASP A 590 -15.26 7.58 10.72
CA ASP A 590 -16.34 7.29 11.67
C ASP A 590 -15.86 7.34 13.12
N ALA A 591 -15.99 8.48 13.76
CA ALA A 591 -15.65 8.68 15.18
C ALA A 591 -16.50 7.84 16.16
N ALA A 592 -17.56 7.15 15.71
CA ALA A 592 -18.42 6.35 16.58
C ALA A 592 -17.81 4.97 16.91
N THR A 593 -16.77 4.54 16.19
CA THR A 593 -16.11 3.25 16.40
C THR A 593 -14.59 3.42 16.47
N PRO A 594 -13.86 2.55 17.20
CA PRO A 594 -12.39 2.51 17.17
C PRO A 594 -11.84 1.82 15.90
N PHE A 595 -12.70 1.13 15.12
CA PHE A 595 -12.28 0.34 13.97
C PHE A 595 -11.70 1.23 12.87
N ARG A 596 -10.59 0.80 12.27
CA ARG A 596 -9.81 1.59 11.31
C ARG A 596 -9.36 2.93 11.91
N SER A 597 -8.90 2.91 13.17
CA SER A 597 -8.22 4.07 13.78
C SER A 597 -6.82 4.29 13.20
N ALA A 598 -6.25 3.25 12.59
CA ALA A 598 -5.00 3.22 11.83
C ALA A 598 -5.11 2.16 10.71
N ASP A 599 -4.05 1.97 9.93
CA ASP A 599 -3.95 0.91 8.93
C ASP A 599 -3.22 -0.35 9.45
N HIS A 600 -2.53 -0.25 10.58
CA HIS A 600 -1.90 -1.35 11.27
C HIS A 600 -2.74 -1.88 12.45
N ASP A 601 -2.70 -3.19 12.65
CA ASP A 601 -3.20 -3.85 13.84
C ASP A 601 -2.10 -3.89 14.92
N PRO A 602 -2.39 -3.48 16.17
CA PRO A 602 -1.38 -3.51 17.23
C PRO A 602 -1.06 -4.92 17.68
N LEU A 603 0.22 -5.14 18.04
CA LEU A 603 0.71 -6.35 18.71
C LEU A 603 0.85 -6.08 20.21
N GLU A 604 0.15 -6.86 21.03
CA GLU A 604 0.18 -6.79 22.49
C GLU A 604 0.99 -7.95 23.08
N GLY A 605 2.03 -7.64 23.86
CA GLY A 605 2.70 -8.59 24.75
C GLY A 605 2.17 -8.46 26.17
N ARG A 606 1.83 -9.59 26.81
CA ARG A 606 1.38 -9.62 28.22
C ARG A 606 2.40 -10.32 29.10
N PHE A 607 2.72 -9.70 30.22
CA PHE A 607 3.79 -10.09 31.10
C PHE A 607 3.30 -10.20 32.55
N THR A 608 3.93 -11.06 33.35
CA THR A 608 3.75 -11.08 34.78
C THR A 608 5.11 -10.80 35.44
N PHE A 609 5.24 -9.62 36.01
CA PHE A 609 6.38 -9.18 36.79
C PHE A 609 6.10 -9.50 38.27
N GLY A 610 6.90 -10.33 38.92
CA GLY A 610 6.83 -10.54 40.36
C GLY A 610 6.12 -11.79 40.80
#